data_8ae5c0be5a2d2ef7b207e99a01ba5955
#
_entry.id   8ae5c0be5a2d2ef7b207e99a01ba5955
#
_cell.length_a   1.000
_cell.length_b   1.000
_cell.length_c   1.000
_cell.angle_alpha   90.00
_cell.angle_beta   90.00
_cell.angle_gamma   90.00
#
_symmetry.space_group_name_H-M   'P 1'
#
loop_
_entity.id
_entity.type
_entity.pdbx_description
1 polymer ?
#
loop_
_entity_poly.entity_id
_entity_poly.type
_entity_poly.pdbx_seq_one_letter_code
_entity_poly.pdbx_strand_id
1 'polypeptide(L)' 'MTTDSATDMGVGMALLFGVVALGGAALTGINSYNYAIREAQGLDTANLLANSGLAFGVAVVGASLAIVALHVYDA' A
#
# COMPACT_ATOMS: atom_id res chain seq x y z
N MET A 1 -18.27 -25.10 7.75
CA MET A 1 -17.55 -24.81 7.47
C MET A 1 -16.88 -24.16 7.93
N THR A 2 -16.21 -23.79 7.63
CA THR A 2 -15.69 -23.66 8.51
C THR A 2 -14.30 -23.31 8.41
N THR A 3 -13.32 -24.12 8.68
CA THR A 3 -11.89 -23.86 8.55
C THR A 3 -11.54 -23.37 7.15
N ASP A 4 -12.07 -24.02 6.13
CA ASP A 4 -11.81 -23.64 4.74
C ASP A 4 -12.34 -22.25 4.43
N SER A 5 -13.54 -21.93 4.91
CA SER A 5 -14.11 -20.61 4.69
C SER A 5 -13.32 -19.52 5.37
N ALA A 6 -12.82 -19.77 6.59
CA ALA A 6 -12.01 -18.81 7.31
C ALA A 6 -10.68 -18.59 6.59
N THR A 7 -10.05 -19.67 6.13
CA THR A 7 -8.80 -19.59 5.40
C THR A 7 -8.99 -18.84 4.08
N ASP A 8 -10.07 -19.12 3.37
CA ASP A 8 -10.38 -18.43 2.12
C ASP A 8 -10.61 -16.95 2.35
N MET A 9 -11.31 -16.60 3.44
CA MET A 9 -11.52 -15.21 3.80
C MET A 9 -10.19 -14.51 4.07
N GLY A 10 -9.29 -15.16 4.82
CA GLY A 10 -7.98 -14.60 5.11
C GLY A 10 -7.16 -14.37 3.87
N VAL A 11 -7.15 -15.33 2.94
CA VAL A 11 -6.43 -15.19 1.67
C VAL A 11 -7.04 -14.07 0.84
N GLY A 12 -8.36 -14.01 0.74
CA GLY A 12 -9.05 -12.97 -0.02
C GLY A 12 -8.77 -11.58 0.52
N MET A 13 -8.83 -11.42 1.84
CA MET A 13 -8.54 -10.14 2.48
C MET A 13 -7.07 -9.76 2.32
N ALA A 14 -6.17 -10.75 2.45
CA ALA A 14 -4.75 -10.49 2.26
C ALA A 14 -4.44 -10.06 0.83
N LEU A 15 -5.08 -10.67 -0.16
CA LEU A 15 -4.93 -10.26 -1.55
C LEU A 15 -5.43 -8.84 -1.78
N LEU A 16 -6.59 -8.51 -1.21
CA LEU A 16 -7.15 -7.16 -1.33
C LEU A 16 -6.20 -6.12 -0.75
N PHE A 17 -5.78 -6.32 0.48
CA PHE A 17 -4.88 -5.38 1.14
C PHE A 17 -3.49 -5.39 0.52
N GLY A 18 -3.06 -6.53 -0.01
CA GLY A 18 -1.79 -6.63 -0.74
C GLY A 18 -1.81 -5.79 -2.02
N VAL A 19 -2.91 -5.81 -2.76
CA VAL A 19 -3.07 -4.98 -3.95
C VAL A 19 -3.05 -3.50 -3.57
N VAL A 20 -3.73 -3.14 -2.49
CA VAL A 20 -3.70 -1.76 -1.97
C VAL A 20 -2.28 -1.36 -1.60
N ALA A 21 -1.54 -2.25 -0.94
CA ALA A 21 -0.15 -1.99 -0.57
C ALA A 21 0.74 -1.77 -1.80
N LEU A 22 0.57 -2.60 -2.83
CA LEU A 22 1.34 -2.45 -4.07
C LEU A 22 1.00 -1.14 -4.79
N GLY A 23 -0.28 -0.79 -4.84
CA GLY A 23 -0.71 0.49 -5.41
C GLY A 23 -0.10 1.67 -4.66
N GLY A 24 -0.12 1.61 -3.33
CA GLY A 24 0.50 2.64 -2.51
C GLY A 24 2.00 2.74 -2.75
N ALA A 25 2.68 1.60 -2.85
CA ALA A 25 4.11 1.58 -3.12
C ALA A 25 4.44 2.18 -4.49
N ALA A 26 3.65 1.83 -5.51
CA ALA A 26 3.84 2.38 -6.85
C ALA A 26 3.65 3.90 -6.86
N LEU A 27 2.61 4.39 -6.20
CA LEU A 27 2.35 5.83 -6.13
C LEU A 27 3.45 6.54 -5.35
N THR A 28 3.98 5.93 -4.29
CA THR A 28 5.12 6.47 -3.57
C THR A 28 6.31 6.66 -4.51
N GLY A 29 6.62 5.65 -5.31
CA GLY A 29 7.71 5.72 -6.26
C GLY A 29 7.51 6.79 -7.32
N ILE A 30 6.30 6.84 -7.90
CA ILE A 30 5.97 7.81 -8.95
C ILE A 30 6.07 9.24 -8.41
N ASN A 31 5.45 9.50 -7.26
CA ASN A 31 5.46 10.85 -6.69
C ASN A 31 6.85 11.26 -6.24
N SER A 32 7.62 10.34 -5.68
CA SER A 32 8.98 10.63 -5.23
C SER A 32 9.89 10.92 -6.42
N TYR A 33 9.74 10.15 -7.51
CA TYR A 33 10.52 10.37 -8.72
C TYR A 33 10.21 11.75 -9.32
N ASN A 34 8.93 12.08 -9.43
CA ASN A 34 8.51 13.37 -9.95
C ASN A 34 8.99 14.52 -9.06
N TYR A 35 8.94 14.34 -7.75
CA TYR A 35 9.46 15.31 -6.81
C TYR A 35 10.94 15.58 -7.07
N ALA A 36 11.72 14.52 -7.19
CA ALA A 36 13.18 14.67 -7.38
C ALA A 36 13.50 15.40 -8.70
N ILE A 37 12.77 15.08 -9.77
CA ILE A 37 12.98 15.71 -11.06
C ILE A 37 12.63 17.20 -10.99
N ARG A 38 11.48 17.54 -10.44
CA ARG A 38 11.05 18.93 -10.35
C ARG A 38 11.97 19.74 -9.45
N GLU A 39 12.38 19.15 -8.33
CA GLU A 39 13.32 19.78 -7.42
C GLU A 39 14.63 20.11 -8.14
N ALA A 40 15.17 19.15 -8.89
CA ALA A 40 16.43 19.34 -9.62
C ALA A 40 16.31 20.42 -10.71
N GLN A 41 15.12 20.58 -11.28
CA GLN A 41 14.87 21.57 -12.33
C GLN A 41 14.46 22.94 -11.77
N GLY A 42 14.36 23.06 -10.44
CA GLY A 42 13.92 24.32 -9.84
C GLY A 42 12.44 24.61 -10.04
N LEU A 43 11.65 23.58 -10.38
CA LEU A 43 10.23 23.73 -10.58
C LEU A 43 9.48 23.54 -9.28
N ASP A 44 8.24 24.03 -9.24
CA ASP A 44 7.38 23.81 -8.09
C ASP A 44 7.09 22.32 -7.93
N THR A 45 7.29 21.81 -6.72
CA THR A 45 7.03 20.41 -6.41
C THR A 45 5.59 20.19 -5.96
N ALA A 46 4.84 21.28 -5.74
CA ALA A 46 3.44 21.22 -5.35
C ALA A 46 3.24 20.25 -4.16
N ASN A 47 2.31 19.32 -4.30
CA ASN A 47 1.98 18.37 -3.24
C ASN A 47 2.67 17.01 -3.41
N LEU A 48 3.67 16.91 -4.27
CA LEU A 48 4.28 15.62 -4.60
C LEU A 48 4.87 14.93 -3.38
N LEU A 49 5.56 15.68 -2.53
CA LEU A 49 6.17 15.08 -1.32
C LEU A 49 5.09 14.61 -0.35
N ALA A 50 4.06 15.41 -0.13
CA ALA A 50 2.94 15.03 0.74
C ALA A 50 2.21 13.82 0.19
N ASN A 51 1.96 13.78 -1.13
CA ASN A 51 1.30 12.65 -1.76
C ASN A 51 2.15 11.38 -1.67
N SER A 52 3.46 11.51 -1.81
CA SER A 52 4.38 10.38 -1.64
C SER A 52 4.29 9.83 -0.21
N GLY A 53 4.26 10.70 0.78
CA GLY A 53 4.12 10.30 2.18
C GLY A 53 2.80 9.59 2.46
N LEU A 54 1.69 10.13 1.92
CA LEU A 54 0.38 9.50 2.05
C LEU A 54 0.35 8.14 1.39
N ALA A 55 0.91 8.03 0.19
CA ALA A 55 0.96 6.76 -0.54
C ALA A 55 1.79 5.74 0.22
N PHE A 56 2.90 6.16 0.81
CA PHE A 56 3.72 5.29 1.63
C PHE A 56 2.93 4.79 2.85
N GLY A 57 2.18 5.67 3.50
CA GLY A 57 1.32 5.31 4.62
C GLY A 57 0.29 4.26 4.20
N VAL A 58 -0.34 4.44 3.05
CA VAL A 58 -1.29 3.47 2.51
C VAL A 58 -0.61 2.12 2.27
N ALA A 59 0.61 2.13 1.71
CA ALA A 59 1.35 0.91 1.47
C ALA A 59 1.64 0.16 2.78
N VAL A 60 2.10 0.87 3.80
CA VAL A 60 2.42 0.26 5.10
C VAL A 60 1.17 -0.29 5.78
N VAL A 61 0.09 0.49 5.80
CA VAL A 61 -1.16 0.04 6.41
C VAL A 61 -1.73 -1.14 5.64
N GLY A 62 -1.74 -1.08 4.32
CA GLY A 62 -2.23 -2.18 3.50
C GLY A 62 -1.45 -3.46 3.73
N ALA A 63 -0.12 -3.38 3.74
CA ALA A 63 0.72 -4.55 4.00
C ALA A 63 0.47 -5.11 5.40
N SER A 64 0.34 -4.24 6.39
CA SER A 64 0.09 -4.65 7.77
C SER A 64 -1.25 -5.36 7.88
N LEU A 65 -2.30 -4.81 7.25
CA LEU A 65 -3.63 -5.42 7.27
C LEU A 65 -3.66 -6.75 6.53
N ALA A 66 -2.87 -6.90 5.47
CA ALA A 66 -2.75 -8.17 4.77
C ALA A 66 -2.20 -9.26 5.71
N ILE A 67 -1.16 -8.92 6.46
CA ILE A 67 -0.56 -9.85 7.42
C ILE A 67 -1.55 -10.18 8.54
N VAL A 68 -2.21 -9.17 9.07
CA VAL A 68 -3.21 -9.36 10.12
C VAL A 68 -4.34 -10.27 9.63
N ALA A 69 -4.81 -10.06 8.40
CA ALA A 69 -5.87 -10.88 7.84
C ALA A 69 -5.48 -12.35 7.79
N LEU A 70 -4.26 -12.65 7.38
CA LEU A 70 -3.77 -14.03 7.34
C LEU A 70 -3.77 -14.65 8.73
N HIS A 71 -3.41 -13.89 9.75
CA HIS A 71 -3.35 -14.42 11.12
C HIS A 71 -4.72 -14.53 11.76
N VAL A 72 -5.59 -13.55 11.54
CA VAL A 72 -6.92 -13.54 12.16
C VAL A 72 -7.81 -14.64 11.59
N TYR A 73 -7.71 -14.87 10.28
CA TYR A 73 -8.56 -15.85 9.61
C TYR A 73 -7.88 -17.20 9.41
N ASP A 74 -6.67 -17.36 9.94
CA ASP A 74 -6.00 -18.63 9.88
C ASP A 74 -6.68 -19.59 10.84
N ALA A 75 -6.92 -20.77 10.37
CA ALA A 75 -7.63 -21.77 11.17
C ALA A 75 -6.70 -22.51 12.17
#